data_5b49c679b2a8ebccf69d66a3c973cc1e
#
_entry.id   5b49c679b2a8ebccf69d66a3c973cc1e
#
_cell.length_a   1.000
_cell.length_b   1.000
_cell.length_c   1.000
_cell.angle_alpha   90.00
_cell.angle_beta   90.00
_cell.angle_gamma   90.00
#
_symmetry.space_group_name_H-M   'P 1'
#
loop_
_entity.id
_entity.type
_entity.pdbx_description
1 polymer ?
#
loop_
_entity_poly.entity_id
_entity_poly.type
_entity_poly.pdbx_seq_one_letter_code
_entity_poly.pdbx_strand_id
1 'polypeptide(L)'
;NFDRTRDRPAAGLREDGQPPATVDLLPIHAGVMIDTSASMIEELADAEVAAHRFFREVLTPVDRAAVITFADAPRLAARFTNKLDILAGGLAGLQAEGETRFHDSLAFALHYFSGVRGRRALILLTDGDDSESRFRFDEVLEYARRTGVTIYAIGLNVPSKPVDAGMHLDQLARETGGRSFRIRRANELASVYETIRQGLRSQYLLAYQSSRLDGSTAFREITLEVHKFGLLAKTLS
;
A
#
# COMPACT_ATOMS: atom_id res chain seq x y z
N ASN A 1 0.76 -12.46 20.74
CA ASN A 1 2.15 -12.70 21.08
C ASN A 1 2.72 -13.75 20.15
N PHE A 2 3.28 -13.29 19.04
CA PHE A 2 4.02 -14.16 18.12
C PHE A 2 5.41 -14.38 18.77
N ASP A 3 5.66 -15.57 19.28
CA ASP A 3 6.97 -15.94 19.79
C ASP A 3 7.91 -16.09 18.58
N ARG A 4 8.72 -15.07 18.34
CA ARG A 4 9.64 -14.96 17.20
C ARG A 4 10.66 -16.08 17.10
N THR A 5 10.83 -16.87 18.15
CA THR A 5 11.82 -17.96 18.20
C THR A 5 11.23 -19.33 17.88
N ARG A 6 9.89 -19.51 17.99
CA ARG A 6 9.22 -20.81 17.78
C ARG A 6 8.43 -20.93 16.47
N ASP A 7 8.03 -19.82 15.87
CA ASP A 7 7.26 -19.81 14.62
C ASP A 7 8.11 -19.50 13.38
N ARG A 8 9.29 -20.11 13.30
CA ARG A 8 9.93 -20.23 11.98
C ARG A 8 8.99 -21.09 11.13
N PRO A 9 8.50 -20.58 9.97
CA PRO A 9 7.74 -21.41 9.05
C PRO A 9 8.59 -22.65 8.78
N ALA A 10 7.99 -23.83 8.94
CA ALA A 10 8.66 -25.04 8.55
C ALA A 10 9.16 -24.85 7.12
N ALA A 11 10.46 -24.97 6.95
CA ALA A 11 11.14 -24.76 5.68
C ALA A 11 10.68 -25.80 4.67
N GLY A 12 9.59 -25.55 3.98
CA GLY A 12 8.99 -26.46 3.05
C GLY A 12 8.96 -25.98 1.60
N LEU A 13 9.67 -24.89 1.28
CA LEU A 13 9.48 -24.24 -0.02
C LEU A 13 10.76 -24.14 -0.88
N ARG A 14 11.73 -25.00 -0.64
CA ARG A 14 12.85 -25.15 -1.55
C ARG A 14 13.00 -26.60 -1.94
N GLU A 15 13.05 -26.86 -3.22
CA GLU A 15 13.53 -28.11 -3.78
C GLU A 15 15.01 -28.39 -3.41
N ASP A 16 15.75 -27.36 -2.98
CA ASP A 16 17.18 -27.38 -2.62
C ASP A 16 17.48 -27.52 -1.10
N GLY A 17 16.45 -27.64 -0.28
CA GLY A 17 16.58 -27.85 1.17
C GLY A 17 17.11 -26.67 1.98
N GLN A 18 17.31 -25.49 1.38
CA GLN A 18 17.73 -24.31 2.14
C GLN A 18 16.54 -23.57 2.78
N PRO A 19 16.66 -23.08 4.04
CA PRO A 19 15.60 -22.31 4.65
C PRO A 19 15.36 -21.01 3.86
N PRO A 20 14.09 -20.58 3.71
CA PRO A 20 13.79 -19.30 3.08
C PRO A 20 14.51 -18.16 3.83
N ALA A 21 15.03 -17.20 3.09
CA ALA A 21 15.66 -16.03 3.69
C ALA A 21 14.65 -15.37 4.65
N THR A 22 15.08 -15.13 5.90
CA THR A 22 14.24 -14.52 6.93
C THR A 22 13.90 -13.09 6.53
N VAL A 23 12.64 -12.84 6.26
CA VAL A 23 12.10 -11.58 5.75
C VAL A 23 11.93 -10.53 6.86
N ASP A 24 12.10 -10.91 8.11
CA ASP A 24 11.88 -10.03 9.27
C ASP A 24 12.80 -8.81 9.34
N LEU A 25 13.84 -8.77 8.51
CA LEU A 25 14.82 -7.68 8.51
C LEU A 25 14.70 -6.72 7.32
N LEU A 26 13.80 -6.96 6.37
CA LEU A 26 13.66 -6.05 5.25
C LEU A 26 12.89 -4.79 5.66
N PRO A 27 13.45 -3.60 5.40
CA PRO A 27 12.78 -2.35 5.70
C PRO A 27 11.48 -2.21 4.91
N ILE A 28 10.51 -1.53 5.51
CA ILE A 28 9.29 -1.12 4.84
C ILE A 28 9.54 0.25 4.19
N HIS A 29 9.18 0.37 2.92
CA HIS A 29 9.05 1.64 2.23
C HIS A 29 7.56 1.92 2.05
N ALA A 30 7.02 2.86 2.81
CA ALA A 30 5.62 3.24 2.81
C ALA A 30 5.42 4.57 2.08
N GLY A 31 4.65 4.60 1.00
CA GLY A 31 4.12 5.84 0.44
C GLY A 31 2.80 6.17 1.13
N VAL A 32 2.62 7.38 1.61
CA VAL A 32 1.31 7.90 2.00
C VAL A 32 0.87 8.86 0.92
N MET A 33 -0.21 8.51 0.23
CA MET A 33 -0.77 9.26 -0.88
C MET A 33 -2.11 9.85 -0.43
N ILE A 34 -2.21 11.17 -0.43
CA ILE A 34 -3.35 11.91 0.10
C ILE A 34 -3.99 12.71 -1.02
N ASP A 35 -5.28 12.50 -1.15
CA ASP A 35 -6.13 13.32 -1.99
C ASP A 35 -6.28 14.71 -1.38
N THR A 36 -6.02 15.73 -2.17
CA THR A 36 -6.18 17.14 -1.82
C THR A 36 -7.09 17.86 -2.79
N SER A 37 -7.97 17.13 -3.49
CA SER A 37 -9.00 17.71 -4.34
C SER A 37 -10.04 18.47 -3.52
N ALA A 38 -10.82 19.32 -4.19
CA ALA A 38 -11.80 20.18 -3.53
C ALA A 38 -12.86 19.43 -2.72
N SER A 39 -13.17 18.18 -3.09
CA SER A 39 -14.12 17.32 -2.35
C SER A 39 -13.62 16.94 -0.96
N MET A 40 -12.29 16.94 -0.74
CA MET A 40 -11.65 16.56 0.53
C MET A 40 -11.60 17.67 1.60
N ILE A 41 -12.27 18.80 1.37
CA ILE A 41 -12.15 19.99 2.24
C ILE A 41 -12.50 19.72 3.71
N GLU A 42 -13.45 18.85 3.99
CA GLU A 42 -13.87 18.51 5.35
C GLU A 42 -12.96 17.45 5.99
N GLU A 43 -12.37 16.56 5.19
CA GLU A 43 -11.60 15.40 5.63
C GLU A 43 -10.10 15.64 5.69
N LEU A 44 -9.60 16.69 5.02
CA LEU A 44 -8.16 16.89 4.83
C LEU A 44 -7.39 17.06 6.13
N ALA A 45 -7.92 17.86 7.07
CA ALA A 45 -7.28 18.06 8.38
C ALA A 45 -7.18 16.75 9.17
N ASP A 46 -8.20 15.93 9.08
CA ASP A 46 -8.25 14.63 9.74
C ASP A 46 -7.32 13.63 9.08
N ALA A 47 -7.21 13.65 7.74
CA ALA A 47 -6.25 12.84 6.99
C ALA A 47 -4.80 13.22 7.35
N GLU A 48 -4.51 14.51 7.51
CA GLU A 48 -3.20 15.00 7.96
C GLU A 48 -2.84 14.48 9.35
N VAL A 49 -3.73 14.64 10.33
CA VAL A 49 -3.53 14.14 11.70
C VAL A 49 -3.30 12.63 11.71
N ALA A 50 -4.07 11.92 10.93
CA ALA A 50 -3.97 10.48 10.84
C ALA A 50 -2.67 10.02 10.18
N ALA A 51 -2.20 10.68 9.11
CA ALA A 51 -0.92 10.41 8.49
C ALA A 51 0.25 10.63 9.47
N HIS A 52 0.21 11.71 10.24
CA HIS A 52 1.18 11.95 11.31
C HIS A 52 1.22 10.81 12.32
N ARG A 53 0.05 10.34 12.76
CA ARG A 53 -0.06 9.22 13.68
C ARG A 53 0.49 7.94 13.08
N PHE A 54 0.17 7.65 11.82
CA PHE A 54 0.71 6.51 11.10
C PHE A 54 2.24 6.50 11.11
N PHE A 55 2.89 7.62 10.79
CA PHE A 55 4.36 7.69 10.78
C PHE A 55 4.97 7.40 12.15
N ARG A 56 4.36 7.87 13.24
CA ARG A 56 4.87 7.63 14.60
C ARG A 56 4.68 6.20 15.08
N GLU A 57 3.55 5.59 14.74
CA GLU A 57 3.16 4.29 15.30
C GLU A 57 3.61 3.10 14.43
N VAL A 58 3.79 3.32 13.13
CA VAL A 58 4.08 2.24 12.17
C VAL A 58 5.56 2.15 11.82
N LEU A 59 6.23 3.29 11.64
CA LEU A 59 7.62 3.31 11.20
C LEU A 59 8.59 2.96 12.33
N THR A 60 9.55 2.13 12.01
CA THR A 60 10.74 1.88 12.83
C THR A 60 11.94 2.64 12.26
N PRO A 61 13.07 2.74 12.99
CA PRO A 61 14.26 3.44 12.51
C PRO A 61 14.81 2.94 11.15
N VAL A 62 14.54 1.70 10.78
CA VAL A 62 14.98 1.12 9.50
C VAL A 62 13.98 1.34 8.37
N ASP A 63 12.73 1.66 8.68
CA ASP A 63 11.69 1.90 7.69
C ASP A 63 11.78 3.32 7.13
N ARG A 64 11.18 3.56 5.99
CA ARG A 64 11.11 4.87 5.36
C ARG A 64 9.71 5.14 4.84
N ALA A 65 9.28 6.39 4.93
CA ALA A 65 8.05 6.81 4.27
C ALA A 65 8.30 7.98 3.31
N ALA A 66 7.36 8.14 2.39
CA ALA A 66 7.25 9.28 1.49
C ALA A 66 5.84 9.85 1.59
N VAL A 67 5.67 11.13 1.31
CA VAL A 67 4.36 11.79 1.20
C VAL A 67 4.15 12.21 -0.24
N ILE A 68 3.03 11.81 -0.79
CA ILE A 68 2.57 12.18 -2.12
C ILE A 68 1.19 12.81 -1.93
N THR A 69 0.97 13.99 -2.46
CA THR A 69 -0.36 14.61 -2.52
C THR A 69 -0.84 14.68 -3.96
N PHE A 70 -2.12 14.72 -4.17
CA PHE A 70 -2.66 14.85 -5.52
C PHE A 70 -4.03 15.54 -5.54
N ALA A 71 -4.26 16.26 -6.61
CA ALA A 71 -5.51 16.83 -7.09
C ALA A 71 -5.41 16.87 -8.63
N ASP A 72 -5.23 18.03 -9.24
CA ASP A 72 -4.98 18.19 -10.69
C ASP A 72 -3.69 17.51 -11.17
N ALA A 73 -2.74 17.29 -10.28
CA ALA A 73 -1.48 16.61 -10.56
C ALA A 73 -0.88 16.02 -9.28
N PRO A 74 -0.12 14.91 -9.39
CA PRO A 74 0.62 14.37 -8.25
C PRO A 74 1.81 15.25 -7.87
N ARG A 75 2.04 15.38 -6.58
CA ARG A 75 3.17 16.11 -6.01
C ARG A 75 3.88 15.24 -4.97
N LEU A 76 5.19 15.09 -5.11
CA LEU A 76 6.02 14.47 -4.09
C LEU A 76 6.32 15.50 -2.99
N ALA A 77 5.53 15.50 -1.93
CA ALA A 77 5.65 16.44 -0.81
C ALA A 77 6.81 16.10 0.13
N ALA A 78 7.09 14.80 0.33
CA ALA A 78 8.30 14.36 1.03
C ALA A 78 8.85 13.08 0.38
N ARG A 79 10.16 13.04 0.14
CA ARG A 79 10.87 11.85 -0.36
C ARG A 79 11.01 10.80 0.72
N PHE A 80 11.31 9.54 0.34
CA PHE A 80 11.55 8.45 1.28
C PHE A 80 12.56 8.84 2.35
N THR A 81 12.10 8.92 3.59
CA THR A 81 12.89 9.25 4.78
C THR A 81 12.31 8.56 6.01
N ASN A 82 13.12 8.43 7.06
CA ASN A 82 12.68 8.04 8.40
C ASN A 82 12.61 9.23 9.37
N LYS A 83 12.86 10.44 8.87
CA LYS A 83 12.83 11.67 9.66
C LYS A 83 11.39 12.20 9.75
N LEU A 84 10.81 12.12 10.94
CA LEU A 84 9.42 12.49 11.17
C LEU A 84 9.14 13.98 10.92
N ASP A 85 10.12 14.85 11.17
CA ASP A 85 10.04 16.29 10.90
C ASP A 85 9.88 16.60 9.40
N ILE A 86 10.62 15.87 8.53
CA ILE A 86 10.51 16.01 7.09
C ILE A 86 9.15 15.49 6.60
N LEU A 87 8.69 14.34 7.11
CA LEU A 87 7.38 13.81 6.77
C LEU A 87 6.26 14.74 7.21
N ALA A 88 6.37 15.30 8.43
CA ALA A 88 5.45 16.28 8.96
C ALA A 88 5.42 17.56 8.10
N GLY A 89 6.59 18.04 7.68
CA GLY A 89 6.68 19.18 6.76
C GLY A 89 6.01 18.94 5.42
N GLY A 90 6.01 17.70 4.93
CA GLY A 90 5.32 17.31 3.70
C GLY A 90 3.79 17.29 3.81
N LEU A 91 3.27 17.23 5.04
CA LEU A 91 1.82 17.29 5.33
C LEU A 91 1.36 18.70 5.73
N ALA A 92 2.28 19.57 6.12
CA ALA A 92 1.92 20.87 6.66
C ALA A 92 1.31 21.79 5.60
N GLY A 93 0.18 22.40 5.95
CA GLY A 93 -0.45 23.43 5.12
C GLY A 93 -1.08 22.90 3.83
N LEU A 94 -1.51 21.65 3.81
CA LEU A 94 -2.28 21.11 2.70
C LEU A 94 -3.58 21.91 2.54
N GLN A 95 -3.96 22.14 1.29
CA GLN A 95 -5.19 22.83 0.94
C GLN A 95 -5.99 21.94 0.01
N ALA A 96 -7.29 21.88 0.24
CA ALA A 96 -8.19 21.13 -0.62
C ALA A 96 -8.64 22.02 -1.77
N GLU A 97 -8.16 21.74 -2.99
CA GLU A 97 -8.47 22.50 -4.20
C GLU A 97 -8.22 21.66 -5.46
N GLY A 98 -8.86 22.05 -6.55
CA GLY A 98 -8.69 21.42 -7.85
C GLY A 98 -9.56 20.17 -8.06
N GLU A 99 -9.38 19.58 -9.24
CA GLU A 99 -10.04 18.35 -9.66
C GLU A 99 -9.28 17.11 -9.19
N THR A 100 -9.82 15.92 -9.44
CA THR A 100 -9.23 14.67 -9.01
C THR A 100 -8.67 13.89 -10.20
N ARG A 101 -7.35 13.81 -10.35
CA ARG A 101 -6.66 12.93 -11.29
C ARG A 101 -6.07 11.72 -10.58
N PHE A 102 -6.96 10.88 -10.07
CA PHE A 102 -6.60 9.76 -9.22
C PHE A 102 -5.76 8.73 -9.97
N HIS A 103 -6.18 8.27 -11.15
CA HIS A 103 -5.47 7.23 -11.89
C HIS A 103 -4.06 7.67 -12.33
N ASP A 104 -3.92 8.89 -12.85
CA ASP A 104 -2.62 9.46 -13.23
C ASP A 104 -1.69 9.55 -12.03
N SER A 105 -2.24 9.99 -10.90
CA SER A 105 -1.50 10.18 -9.65
C SER A 105 -1.10 8.84 -9.01
N LEU A 106 -1.95 7.84 -9.12
CA LEU A 106 -1.63 6.48 -8.68
C LEU A 106 -0.50 5.88 -9.53
N ALA A 107 -0.54 6.05 -10.85
CA ALA A 107 0.54 5.61 -11.74
C ALA A 107 1.87 6.29 -11.37
N PHE A 108 1.86 7.59 -11.07
CA PHE A 108 3.04 8.31 -10.58
C PHE A 108 3.55 7.74 -9.26
N ALA A 109 2.67 7.53 -8.27
CA ALA A 109 3.03 6.98 -6.98
C ALA A 109 3.65 5.59 -7.10
N LEU A 110 3.07 4.71 -7.91
CA LEU A 110 3.61 3.38 -8.18
C LEU A 110 4.97 3.44 -8.88
N HIS A 111 5.14 4.35 -9.85
CA HIS A 111 6.42 4.55 -10.51
C HIS A 111 7.51 5.02 -9.54
N TYR A 112 7.16 5.82 -8.56
CA TYR A 112 8.10 6.30 -7.54
C TYR A 112 8.72 5.17 -6.70
N PHE A 113 8.09 4.00 -6.64
CA PHE A 113 8.66 2.80 -6.02
C PHE A 113 9.62 2.03 -6.93
N SER A 114 9.83 2.45 -8.18
CA SER A 114 10.74 1.76 -9.09
C SER A 114 12.16 1.74 -8.53
N GLY A 115 12.76 0.55 -8.50
CA GLY A 115 14.11 0.35 -7.95
C GLY A 115 14.19 0.30 -6.42
N VAL A 116 13.10 0.57 -5.70
CA VAL A 116 13.06 0.45 -4.23
C VAL A 116 13.07 -1.04 -3.85
N ARG A 117 14.06 -1.42 -3.03
CA ARG A 117 14.19 -2.79 -2.50
C ARG A 117 13.51 -2.91 -1.15
N GLY A 118 13.04 -4.10 -0.81
CA GLY A 118 12.36 -4.39 0.45
C GLY A 118 10.85 -4.46 0.31
N ARG A 119 10.14 -4.36 1.42
CA ARG A 119 8.68 -4.36 1.45
C ARG A 119 8.16 -2.99 1.03
N ARG A 120 7.25 -2.96 0.08
CA ARG A 120 6.71 -1.73 -0.51
C ARG A 120 5.21 -1.67 -0.28
N ALA A 121 4.75 -0.57 0.27
CA ALA A 121 3.33 -0.35 0.53
C ALA A 121 2.93 1.07 0.18
N LEU A 122 1.74 1.23 -0.36
CA LEU A 122 1.10 2.52 -0.60
C LEU A 122 -0.17 2.60 0.26
N ILE A 123 -0.25 3.61 1.10
CA ILE A 123 -1.43 3.96 1.88
C ILE A 123 -2.10 5.12 1.16
N LEU A 124 -3.25 4.84 0.59
CA LEU A 124 -4.02 5.78 -0.20
C LEU A 124 -5.21 6.31 0.62
N LEU A 125 -5.33 7.63 0.73
CA LEU A 125 -6.45 8.32 1.36
C LEU A 125 -7.15 9.17 0.29
N THR A 126 -8.41 8.87 -0.01
CA THR A 126 -9.20 9.54 -1.05
C THR A 126 -10.68 9.29 -0.82
N ASP A 127 -11.56 10.11 -1.37
CA ASP A 127 -12.99 9.81 -1.49
C ASP A 127 -13.30 8.84 -2.66
N GLY A 128 -12.28 8.54 -3.48
CA GLY A 128 -12.30 7.51 -4.51
C GLY A 128 -12.80 7.97 -5.86
N ASP A 129 -13.08 9.24 -6.04
CA ASP A 129 -13.50 9.77 -7.33
C ASP A 129 -12.32 9.99 -8.29
N ASP A 130 -12.60 10.00 -9.60
CA ASP A 130 -11.64 10.34 -10.65
C ASP A 130 -12.38 11.13 -11.73
N SER A 131 -12.02 12.37 -11.89
CA SER A 131 -12.74 13.26 -12.81
C SER A 131 -11.99 13.53 -14.11
N GLU A 132 -10.66 13.52 -14.12
CA GLU A 132 -9.88 14.02 -15.24
C GLU A 132 -8.59 13.24 -15.57
N SER A 133 -8.43 12.02 -15.11
CA SER A 133 -7.25 11.23 -15.47
C SER A 133 -7.20 10.86 -16.94
N ARG A 134 -6.00 10.77 -17.49
CA ARG A 134 -5.71 10.29 -18.85
C ARG A 134 -5.68 8.78 -18.90
N PHE A 135 -5.14 8.15 -17.84
CA PHE A 135 -5.14 6.70 -17.72
C PHE A 135 -6.50 6.20 -17.27
N ARG A 136 -6.91 5.07 -17.82
CA ARG A 136 -8.10 4.36 -17.37
C ARG A 136 -7.76 3.51 -16.16
N PHE A 137 -8.77 3.17 -15.38
CA PHE A 137 -8.59 2.35 -14.18
C PHE A 137 -7.95 0.99 -14.48
N ASP A 138 -8.39 0.31 -15.54
CA ASP A 138 -7.85 -1.00 -15.95
C ASP A 138 -6.36 -0.95 -16.28
N GLU A 139 -5.87 0.13 -16.91
CA GLU A 139 -4.46 0.32 -17.23
C GLU A 139 -3.61 0.49 -15.96
N VAL A 140 -4.08 1.29 -15.01
CA VAL A 140 -3.37 1.53 -13.75
C VAL A 140 -3.43 0.32 -12.83
N LEU A 141 -4.52 -0.43 -12.84
CA LEU A 141 -4.65 -1.67 -12.10
C LEU A 141 -3.65 -2.72 -12.60
N GLU A 142 -3.52 -2.87 -13.91
CA GLU A 142 -2.54 -3.77 -14.51
C GLU A 142 -1.09 -3.35 -14.16
N TYR A 143 -0.84 -2.03 -14.15
CA TYR A 143 0.45 -1.51 -13.71
C TYR A 143 0.69 -1.80 -12.22
N ALA A 144 -0.32 -1.60 -11.35
CA ALA A 144 -0.22 -1.86 -9.93
C ALA A 144 0.16 -3.33 -9.62
N ARG A 145 -0.48 -4.29 -10.31
CA ARG A 145 -0.16 -5.71 -10.20
C ARG A 145 1.32 -6.00 -10.47
N ARG A 146 1.90 -5.35 -11.48
CA ARG A 146 3.30 -5.57 -11.90
C ARG A 146 4.32 -4.93 -10.98
N THR A 147 3.95 -3.89 -10.25
CA THR A 147 4.91 -3.17 -9.38
C THR A 147 5.25 -3.93 -8.11
N GLY A 148 4.40 -4.86 -7.66
CA GLY A 148 4.53 -5.56 -6.39
C GLY A 148 4.46 -4.62 -5.17
N VAL A 149 3.79 -3.47 -5.30
CA VAL A 149 3.48 -2.56 -4.21
C VAL A 149 2.14 -2.96 -3.61
N THR A 150 2.11 -3.27 -2.33
CA THR A 150 0.86 -3.58 -1.62
C THR A 150 0.08 -2.29 -1.38
N ILE A 151 -1.17 -2.20 -1.82
CA ILE A 151 -1.98 -1.00 -1.68
C ILE A 151 -3.02 -1.17 -0.58
N TYR A 152 -2.98 -0.28 0.41
CA TYR A 152 -4.02 -0.12 1.41
C TYR A 152 -4.84 1.12 1.05
N ALA A 153 -6.09 0.90 0.65
CA ALA A 153 -6.97 1.99 0.23
C ALA A 153 -7.90 2.38 1.38
N ILE A 154 -7.91 3.65 1.74
CA ILE A 154 -8.77 4.22 2.77
C ILE A 154 -9.70 5.21 2.09
N GLY A 155 -10.93 4.75 1.86
CA GLY A 155 -12.00 5.59 1.31
C GLY A 155 -12.63 6.45 2.41
N LEU A 156 -12.52 7.76 2.26
CA LEU A 156 -13.11 8.76 3.15
C LEU A 156 -14.43 9.23 2.56
N ASN A 157 -15.54 9.08 3.28
CA ASN A 157 -16.87 9.51 2.83
C ASN A 157 -17.23 9.10 1.39
N VAL A 158 -16.67 7.99 0.91
CA VAL A 158 -16.88 7.52 -0.47
C VAL A 158 -18.36 7.59 -0.83
N PRO A 159 -18.74 8.35 -1.87
CA PRO A 159 -20.12 8.49 -2.27
C PRO A 159 -20.78 7.13 -2.55
N SER A 160 -22.06 6.99 -2.20
CA SER A 160 -22.81 5.77 -2.52
C SER A 160 -23.09 5.66 -4.03
N LYS A 161 -22.90 6.73 -4.78
CA LYS A 161 -23.04 6.81 -6.25
C LYS A 161 -22.09 7.88 -6.80
N PRO A 162 -21.34 7.62 -7.89
CA PRO A 162 -21.35 6.35 -8.62
C PRO A 162 -20.75 5.20 -7.79
N VAL A 163 -21.24 3.99 -8.00
CA VAL A 163 -20.79 2.78 -7.27
C VAL A 163 -19.32 2.45 -7.57
N ASP A 164 -18.81 2.96 -8.69
CA ASP A 164 -17.53 2.58 -9.26
C ASP A 164 -16.33 2.97 -8.40
N ALA A 165 -16.34 4.15 -7.77
CA ALA A 165 -15.23 4.65 -6.94
C ALA A 165 -14.85 3.67 -5.81
N GLY A 166 -15.85 3.25 -5.04
CA GLY A 166 -15.62 2.28 -3.98
C GLY A 166 -15.20 0.90 -4.48
N MET A 167 -15.75 0.46 -5.62
CA MET A 167 -15.36 -0.81 -6.25
C MET A 167 -13.91 -0.78 -6.76
N HIS A 168 -13.47 0.35 -7.32
CA HIS A 168 -12.09 0.52 -7.77
C HIS A 168 -11.09 0.41 -6.61
N LEU A 169 -11.37 1.06 -5.48
CA LEU A 169 -10.54 0.97 -4.28
C LEU A 169 -10.47 -0.46 -3.73
N ASP A 170 -11.61 -1.15 -3.68
CA ASP A 170 -11.69 -2.55 -3.24
C ASP A 170 -10.89 -3.47 -4.17
N GLN A 171 -11.02 -3.29 -5.47
CA GLN A 171 -10.32 -4.09 -6.46
C GLN A 171 -8.81 -3.84 -6.41
N LEU A 172 -8.40 -2.57 -6.36
CA LEU A 172 -7.00 -2.18 -6.27
C LEU A 172 -6.31 -2.81 -5.06
N ALA A 173 -6.91 -2.68 -3.90
CA ALA A 173 -6.37 -3.26 -2.67
C ALA A 173 -6.32 -4.78 -2.73
N ARG A 174 -7.40 -5.44 -3.20
CA ARG A 174 -7.47 -6.89 -3.29
C ARG A 174 -6.40 -7.46 -4.20
N GLU A 175 -6.21 -6.87 -5.38
CA GLU A 175 -5.32 -7.39 -6.41
C GLU A 175 -3.85 -7.07 -6.19
N THR A 176 -3.56 -6.16 -5.27
CA THR A 176 -2.19 -5.86 -4.82
C THR A 176 -1.85 -6.47 -3.45
N GLY A 177 -2.70 -7.38 -2.95
CA GLY A 177 -2.46 -8.07 -1.67
C GLY A 177 -2.72 -7.23 -0.42
N GLY A 178 -3.23 -6.02 -0.56
CA GLY A 178 -3.60 -5.14 0.54
C GLY A 178 -5.05 -5.31 1.02
N ARG A 179 -5.58 -4.21 1.55
CA ARG A 179 -6.94 -4.16 2.08
C ARG A 179 -7.55 -2.79 1.86
N SER A 180 -8.83 -2.72 1.56
CA SER A 180 -9.61 -1.49 1.51
C SER A 180 -10.39 -1.28 2.81
N PHE A 181 -10.58 -0.02 3.14
CA PHE A 181 -11.35 0.43 4.30
C PHE A 181 -12.24 1.57 3.85
N ARG A 182 -13.49 1.58 4.30
CA ARG A 182 -14.41 2.69 4.09
C ARG A 182 -14.75 3.28 5.43
N ILE A 183 -14.41 4.52 5.63
CA ILE A 183 -14.66 5.24 6.88
C ILE A 183 -15.47 6.49 6.60
N ARG A 184 -16.30 6.86 7.56
CA ARG A 184 -17.13 8.05 7.50
C ARG A 184 -16.62 9.18 8.38
N ARG A 185 -15.75 8.85 9.31
CA ARG A 185 -15.20 9.80 10.28
C ARG A 185 -13.73 9.51 10.53
N ALA A 186 -12.96 10.55 10.65
CA ALA A 186 -11.52 10.46 10.90
C ALA A 186 -11.13 9.74 12.20
N ASN A 187 -12.01 9.72 13.21
CA ASN A 187 -11.73 8.98 14.44
C ASN A 187 -11.61 7.46 14.19
N GLU A 188 -12.13 6.94 13.09
CA GLU A 188 -12.00 5.54 12.66
C GLU A 188 -10.60 5.23 12.10
N LEU A 189 -9.86 6.25 11.65
CA LEU A 189 -8.53 6.08 11.06
C LEU A 189 -7.52 5.40 12.01
N ALA A 190 -7.66 5.60 13.31
CA ALA A 190 -6.77 4.97 14.29
C ALA A 190 -6.81 3.43 14.23
N SER A 191 -8.00 2.85 14.13
CA SER A 191 -8.18 1.39 14.04
C SER A 191 -7.73 0.84 12.69
N VAL A 192 -7.92 1.63 11.62
CA VAL A 192 -7.45 1.30 10.28
C VAL A 192 -5.92 1.23 10.25
N TYR A 193 -5.23 2.22 10.80
CA TYR A 193 -3.76 2.21 10.84
C TYR A 193 -3.19 1.08 11.68
N GLU A 194 -3.83 0.73 12.78
CA GLU A 194 -3.42 -0.45 13.55
C GLU A 194 -3.53 -1.74 12.71
N THR A 195 -4.62 -1.87 11.95
CA THR A 195 -4.80 -3.01 11.04
C THR A 195 -3.75 -3.03 9.93
N ILE A 196 -3.45 -1.85 9.33
CA ILE A 196 -2.41 -1.71 8.32
C ILE A 196 -1.03 -2.05 8.91
N ARG A 197 -0.73 -1.57 10.11
CA ARG A 197 0.52 -1.86 10.83
C ARG A 197 0.71 -3.36 11.03
N GLN A 198 -0.32 -4.04 11.49
CA GLN A 198 -0.29 -5.50 11.64
C GLN A 198 -0.09 -6.20 10.30
N GLY A 199 -0.82 -5.78 9.26
CA GLY A 199 -0.67 -6.32 7.90
C GLY A 199 0.75 -6.16 7.37
N LEU A 200 1.31 -4.95 7.47
CA LEU A 200 2.68 -4.65 7.03
C LEU A 200 3.75 -5.48 7.77
N ARG A 201 3.54 -5.73 9.07
CA ARG A 201 4.47 -6.53 9.88
C ARG A 201 4.32 -8.04 9.67
N SER A 202 3.18 -8.49 9.14
CA SER A 202 2.88 -9.91 8.88
C SER A 202 3.23 -10.36 7.46
N GLN A 203 3.73 -9.47 6.60
CA GLN A 203 4.10 -9.83 5.24
C GLN A 203 5.41 -10.64 5.19
N TYR A 204 5.39 -11.69 4.38
CA TYR A 204 6.56 -12.50 4.07
C TYR A 204 6.92 -12.33 2.60
N LEU A 205 8.20 -12.16 2.30
CA LEU A 205 8.71 -12.22 0.94
C LEU A 205 9.22 -13.64 0.69
N LEU A 206 8.58 -14.37 -0.18
CA LEU A 206 9.04 -15.67 -0.59
C LEU A 206 9.74 -15.54 -1.93
N ALA A 207 11.00 -15.96 -1.98
CA ALA A 207 11.74 -16.06 -3.23
C ALA A 207 11.96 -17.54 -3.55
N TYR A 208 11.68 -17.93 -4.79
CA TYR A 208 11.97 -19.27 -5.27
C TYR A 208 12.65 -19.19 -6.64
N GLN A 209 13.47 -20.17 -6.92
CA GLN A 209 14.03 -20.35 -8.24
C GLN A 209 13.29 -21.48 -8.93
N SER A 210 12.75 -21.21 -10.13
CA SER A 210 12.05 -22.23 -10.89
C SER A 210 13.03 -23.29 -11.38
N SER A 211 12.68 -24.56 -11.18
CA SER A 211 13.42 -25.70 -11.77
C SER A 211 13.27 -25.82 -13.27
N ARG A 212 12.28 -25.15 -13.87
CA ARG A 212 12.08 -25.12 -15.32
C ARG A 212 12.91 -24.01 -15.95
N LEU A 213 13.92 -24.38 -16.70
CA LEU A 213 14.83 -23.50 -17.43
C LEU A 213 14.46 -23.39 -18.93
N ASP A 214 13.17 -23.47 -19.23
CA ASP A 214 12.65 -23.45 -20.61
C ASP A 214 12.70 -22.07 -21.29
N GLY A 215 13.22 -21.04 -20.61
CA GLY A 215 13.29 -19.67 -21.13
C GLY A 215 11.93 -18.99 -21.35
N SER A 216 10.82 -19.64 -20.99
CA SER A 216 9.47 -19.09 -21.12
C SER A 216 9.28 -17.88 -20.22
N THR A 217 8.78 -16.78 -20.79
CA THR A 217 8.34 -15.56 -20.07
C THR A 217 6.87 -15.61 -19.68
N ALA A 218 6.18 -16.73 -19.93
CA ALA A 218 4.77 -16.87 -19.60
C ALA A 218 4.54 -16.80 -18.09
N PHE A 219 3.44 -16.18 -17.68
CA PHE A 219 2.99 -16.19 -16.29
C PHE A 219 2.78 -17.63 -15.82
N ARG A 220 3.19 -17.88 -14.58
CA ARG A 220 3.05 -19.19 -13.94
C ARG A 220 2.17 -19.03 -12.72
N GLU A 221 1.22 -19.91 -12.57
CA GLU A 221 0.41 -20.00 -11.36
C GLU A 221 1.27 -20.61 -10.24
N ILE A 222 1.26 -19.94 -9.09
CA ILE A 222 1.96 -20.38 -7.89
C ILE A 222 0.91 -20.59 -6.81
N THR A 223 0.81 -21.83 -6.33
CA THR A 223 -0.05 -22.16 -5.20
C THR A 223 0.77 -22.16 -3.92
N LEU A 224 0.32 -21.40 -2.92
CA LEU A 224 0.94 -21.36 -1.61
C LEU A 224 0.01 -21.99 -0.58
N GLU A 225 0.48 -23.05 0.06
CA GLU A 225 -0.25 -23.74 1.13
C GLU A 225 0.40 -23.45 2.49
N VAL A 226 -0.43 -23.13 3.48
CA VAL A 226 0.02 -22.91 4.86
C VAL A 226 -0.43 -24.10 5.72
N HIS A 227 0.53 -24.88 6.18
CA HIS A 227 0.28 -26.07 7.02
C HIS A 227 0.11 -25.76 8.52
N LYS A 228 -0.34 -24.55 8.86
CA LYS A 228 -0.64 -24.17 10.26
C LYS A 228 -2.13 -23.87 10.41
N PHE A 229 -2.78 -24.55 11.34
CA PHE A 229 -4.21 -24.36 11.60
C PHE A 229 -4.55 -22.91 11.94
N GLY A 230 -5.62 -22.39 11.32
CA GLY A 230 -6.09 -21.02 11.54
C GLY A 230 -5.31 -19.91 10.82
N LEU A 231 -4.31 -20.25 9.99
CA LEU A 231 -3.62 -19.28 9.13
C LEU A 231 -4.03 -19.46 7.67
N LEU A 232 -4.18 -18.31 7.00
CA LEU A 232 -4.41 -18.25 5.56
C LEU A 232 -3.29 -17.39 4.94
N ALA A 233 -2.71 -17.88 3.85
CA ALA A 233 -1.83 -17.07 3.03
C ALA A 233 -2.65 -16.31 2.00
N LYS A 234 -2.27 -15.05 1.77
CA LYS A 234 -2.76 -14.22 0.66
C LYS A 234 -1.55 -13.85 -0.18
N THR A 235 -1.55 -14.24 -1.43
CA THR A 235 -0.50 -13.90 -2.40
C THR A 235 -0.93 -12.72 -3.25
N LEU A 236 0.05 -12.03 -3.84
CA LEU A 236 -0.17 -11.14 -4.97
C LEU A 236 -0.56 -12.01 -6.17
N SER A 237 -1.63 -11.66 -6.85
CA SER A 237 -2.07 -12.33 -8.08
C SER A 237 -1.37 -11.77 -9.30
#